data_84714ca39845dc63f36c66da2392e4fb
#
_entry.id   84714ca39845dc63f36c66da2392e4fb
#
_cell.length_a   1.000
_cell.length_b   1.000
_cell.length_c   1.000
_cell.angle_alpha   90.00
_cell.angle_beta   90.00
_cell.angle_gamma   90.00
#
_symmetry.space_group_name_H-M   'P 1'
#
loop_
_entity.id
_entity.type
_entity.pdbx_description
1 polymer ?
#
loop_
_entity_poly.entity_id
_entity_poly.type
_entity_poly.pdbx_seq_one_letter_code
_entity_poly.pdbx_strand_id
1 'polypeptide(L)'
;MSIRVVLADDHSLIRAALQMVIGDAPDIEVAGQAGTGDEAVRLAAELRPDVVVMDIRMPGTDGIVATREITRGAGPTRVVMLTTFDDDEYVYGALRAGASGFLLKDMALEDILDAVRVVAGGDGLIAPSVTRRLIEEFAGRPEPPPAARRLEGITEREREVLMLVGRGLSNTEIADAMSITMPTVKTYVGRLLAKLGARDRVQLVIIAYEAGLVTPRR
;
A
#
# COMPACT_ATOMS: atom_id res chain seq x y z
N MET A 1 -3.75 19.88 -10.14
CA MET A 1 -2.42 19.22 -10.20
C MET A 1 -2.69 17.79 -10.67
N SER A 2 -2.00 17.36 -11.70
CA SER A 2 -2.09 15.99 -12.24
C SER A 2 -1.28 15.04 -11.35
N ILE A 3 -1.80 13.84 -11.12
CA ILE A 3 -1.10 12.74 -10.40
C ILE A 3 -0.06 12.17 -11.36
N ARG A 4 1.20 12.22 -11.00
CA ARG A 4 2.32 11.73 -11.81
C ARG A 4 2.60 10.26 -11.52
N VAL A 5 2.50 9.41 -12.55
CA VAL A 5 2.63 7.95 -12.42
C VAL A 5 3.81 7.43 -13.21
N VAL A 6 4.59 6.52 -12.62
CA VAL A 6 5.52 5.65 -13.35
C VAL A 6 4.90 4.26 -13.46
N LEU A 7 4.91 3.69 -14.68
CA LEU A 7 4.43 2.34 -14.95
C LEU A 7 5.64 1.40 -15.04
N ALA A 8 5.72 0.41 -14.17
CA ALA A 8 6.81 -0.57 -14.11
C ALA A 8 6.26 -1.99 -14.27
N ASP A 9 6.46 -2.58 -15.43
CA ASP A 9 6.00 -3.93 -15.79
C ASP A 9 6.90 -4.43 -16.94
N ASP A 10 7.30 -5.68 -16.98
CA ASP A 10 8.11 -6.21 -18.07
C ASP A 10 7.31 -6.43 -19.37
N HIS A 11 5.97 -6.57 -19.24
CA HIS A 11 5.06 -6.72 -20.37
C HIS A 11 4.70 -5.37 -21.00
N SER A 12 5.27 -5.07 -22.15
CA SER A 12 5.01 -3.81 -22.88
C SER A 12 3.53 -3.59 -23.23
N LEU A 13 2.77 -4.66 -23.43
CA LEU A 13 1.34 -4.59 -23.74
C LEU A 13 0.52 -4.07 -22.54
N ILE A 14 0.87 -4.50 -21.33
CA ILE A 14 0.21 -4.02 -20.10
C ILE A 14 0.51 -2.53 -19.90
N ARG A 15 1.78 -2.12 -20.06
CA ARG A 15 2.15 -0.70 -19.98
C ARG A 15 1.41 0.16 -21.01
N ALA A 16 1.28 -0.35 -22.26
CA ALA A 16 0.56 0.36 -23.33
C ALA A 16 -0.95 0.48 -23.00
N ALA A 17 -1.58 -0.56 -22.47
CA ALA A 17 -2.99 -0.54 -22.07
C ALA A 17 -3.23 0.49 -20.95
N LEU A 18 -2.41 0.47 -19.90
CA LEU A 18 -2.50 1.43 -18.80
C LEU A 18 -2.25 2.86 -19.29
N GLN A 19 -1.25 3.05 -20.16
CA GLN A 19 -0.99 4.37 -20.73
C GLN A 19 -2.15 4.91 -21.55
N MET A 20 -2.85 4.06 -22.30
CA MET A 20 -4.03 4.44 -23.09
C MET A 20 -5.14 4.95 -22.18
N VAL A 21 -5.50 4.18 -21.13
CA VAL A 21 -6.58 4.55 -20.22
C VAL A 21 -6.22 5.78 -19.36
N ILE A 22 -4.95 5.91 -18.95
CA ILE A 22 -4.46 7.11 -18.27
C ILE A 22 -4.55 8.33 -19.21
N GLY A 23 -4.31 8.15 -20.52
CA GLY A 23 -4.42 9.23 -21.51
C GLY A 23 -5.82 9.86 -21.59
N ASP A 24 -6.86 9.11 -21.24
CA ASP A 24 -8.25 9.59 -21.17
C ASP A 24 -8.61 10.20 -19.80
N ALA A 25 -7.75 10.10 -18.81
CA ALA A 25 -7.96 10.61 -17.46
C ALA A 25 -7.26 11.99 -17.28
N PRO A 26 -7.99 13.10 -17.17
CA PRO A 26 -7.39 14.44 -17.15
C PRO A 26 -6.60 14.76 -15.88
N ASP A 27 -6.76 13.95 -14.84
CA ASP A 27 -6.17 14.13 -13.51
C ASP A 27 -4.94 13.25 -13.26
N ILE A 28 -4.56 12.36 -14.20
CA ILE A 28 -3.42 11.46 -14.08
C ILE A 28 -2.52 11.59 -15.33
N GLU A 29 -1.21 11.53 -15.15
CA GLU A 29 -0.25 11.52 -16.26
C GLU A 29 0.83 10.47 -16.08
N VAL A 30 1.24 9.81 -17.18
CA VAL A 30 2.38 8.90 -17.19
C VAL A 30 3.67 9.71 -17.29
N ALA A 31 4.41 9.79 -16.19
CA ALA A 31 5.70 10.48 -16.13
C ALA A 31 6.85 9.64 -16.69
N GLY A 32 6.73 8.30 -16.67
CA GLY A 32 7.75 7.40 -17.19
C GLY A 32 7.29 5.94 -17.24
N GLN A 33 8.07 5.11 -17.95
CA GLN A 33 7.84 3.67 -18.04
C GLN A 33 9.14 2.91 -17.78
N ALA A 34 9.06 1.80 -17.07
CA ALA A 34 10.15 0.89 -16.76
C ALA A 34 9.80 -0.54 -17.17
N GLY A 35 10.74 -1.28 -17.70
CA GLY A 35 10.64 -2.71 -17.98
C GLY A 35 11.34 -3.58 -16.94
N THR A 36 12.04 -2.98 -15.98
CA THR A 36 12.79 -3.65 -14.91
C THR A 36 12.68 -2.90 -13.59
N GLY A 37 12.94 -3.59 -12.48
CA GLY A 37 12.95 -2.96 -11.16
C GLY A 37 14.02 -1.87 -11.02
N ASP A 38 15.20 -2.08 -11.59
CA ASP A 38 16.30 -1.10 -11.56
C ASP A 38 15.91 0.20 -12.29
N GLU A 39 15.25 0.10 -13.45
CA GLU A 39 14.71 1.25 -14.15
C GLU A 39 13.65 1.98 -13.34
N ALA A 40 12.75 1.23 -12.67
CA ALA A 40 11.70 1.80 -11.83
C ALA A 40 12.31 2.59 -10.66
N VAL A 41 13.33 2.05 -9.98
CA VAL A 41 14.06 2.75 -8.90
C VAL A 41 14.70 4.03 -9.40
N ARG A 42 15.41 3.96 -10.54
CA ARG A 42 16.05 5.12 -11.17
C ARG A 42 15.02 6.20 -11.52
N LEU A 43 13.94 5.83 -12.21
CA LEU A 43 12.89 6.77 -12.61
C LEU A 43 12.17 7.38 -11.38
N ALA A 44 11.94 6.61 -10.33
CA ALA A 44 11.35 7.12 -9.09
C ALA A 44 12.23 8.20 -8.44
N ALA A 45 13.56 8.01 -8.44
CA ALA A 45 14.51 8.98 -7.91
C ALA A 45 14.60 10.26 -8.76
N GLU A 46 14.63 10.12 -10.10
CA GLU A 46 14.78 11.21 -11.06
C GLU A 46 13.50 12.05 -11.20
N LEU A 47 12.36 11.37 -11.39
CA LEU A 47 11.08 12.00 -11.73
C LEU A 47 10.24 12.37 -10.51
N ARG A 48 10.50 11.73 -9.37
CA ARG A 48 9.72 11.89 -8.12
C ARG A 48 8.21 11.81 -8.38
N PRO A 49 7.71 10.70 -8.95
CA PRO A 49 6.29 10.54 -9.22
C PRO A 49 5.51 10.46 -7.91
N ASP A 50 4.20 10.73 -7.97
CA ASP A 50 3.31 10.53 -6.83
C ASP A 50 3.10 9.04 -6.56
N VAL A 51 2.95 8.25 -7.65
CA VAL A 51 2.72 6.80 -7.56
C VAL A 51 3.58 6.05 -8.58
N VAL A 52 4.11 4.89 -8.17
CA VAL A 52 4.64 3.87 -9.07
C VAL A 52 3.68 2.70 -9.08
N VAL A 53 3.14 2.34 -10.24
CA VAL A 53 2.43 1.09 -10.46
C VAL A 53 3.47 0.05 -10.84
N MET A 54 3.65 -0.98 -9.99
CA MET A 54 4.78 -1.87 -10.00
C MET A 54 4.35 -3.33 -10.14
N ASP A 55 4.81 -3.99 -11.19
CA ASP A 55 4.71 -5.46 -11.26
C ASP A 55 5.69 -6.11 -10.27
N ILE A 56 5.32 -7.29 -9.77
CA ILE A 56 6.18 -8.07 -8.88
C ILE A 56 7.29 -8.74 -9.69
N ARG A 57 6.93 -9.42 -10.78
CA ARG A 57 7.85 -10.25 -11.54
C ARG A 57 8.45 -9.48 -12.70
N MET A 58 9.64 -8.96 -12.50
CA MET A 58 10.41 -8.30 -13.56
C MET A 58 11.81 -8.87 -13.67
N PRO A 59 12.44 -8.83 -14.85
CA PRO A 59 13.82 -9.26 -15.04
C PRO A 59 14.80 -8.44 -14.18
N GLY A 60 15.83 -9.08 -13.65
CA GLY A 60 16.84 -8.45 -12.80
C GLY A 60 16.31 -8.24 -11.38
N THR A 61 16.15 -6.99 -10.98
CA THR A 61 15.57 -6.61 -9.69
C THR A 61 14.06 -6.79 -9.72
N ASP A 62 13.52 -7.65 -8.83
CA ASP A 62 12.07 -7.85 -8.71
C ASP A 62 11.37 -6.62 -8.11
N GLY A 63 10.04 -6.54 -8.31
CA GLY A 63 9.25 -5.38 -7.87
C GLY A 63 9.22 -5.20 -6.34
N ILE A 64 9.39 -6.25 -5.54
CA ILE A 64 9.43 -6.15 -4.07
C ILE A 64 10.73 -5.49 -3.61
N VAL A 65 11.86 -5.90 -4.21
CA VAL A 65 13.16 -5.27 -3.93
C VAL A 65 13.14 -3.83 -4.39
N ALA A 66 12.67 -3.55 -5.61
CA ALA A 66 12.52 -2.20 -6.13
C ALA A 66 11.62 -1.33 -5.23
N THR A 67 10.48 -1.86 -4.78
CA THR A 67 9.60 -1.18 -3.85
C THR A 67 10.32 -0.79 -2.56
N ARG A 68 11.11 -1.71 -1.99
CA ARG A 68 11.88 -1.44 -0.77
C ARG A 68 12.91 -0.33 -0.96
N GLU A 69 13.56 -0.27 -2.10
CA GLU A 69 14.53 0.79 -2.42
C GLU A 69 13.83 2.15 -2.58
N ILE A 70 12.75 2.21 -3.36
CA ILE A 70 11.96 3.42 -3.56
C ILE A 70 11.42 3.95 -2.21
N THR A 71 10.87 3.06 -1.39
CA THR A 71 10.23 3.44 -0.12
C THR A 71 11.20 3.78 0.99
N ARG A 72 12.45 3.31 0.95
CA ARG A 72 13.54 3.75 1.85
C ARG A 72 14.07 5.13 1.49
N GLY A 73 13.89 5.57 0.27
CA GLY A 73 14.22 6.94 -0.15
C GLY A 73 13.39 7.98 0.62
N ALA A 74 13.92 9.18 0.78
CA ALA A 74 13.26 10.28 1.51
C ALA A 74 12.09 10.94 0.71
N GLY A 75 11.67 10.35 -0.42
CA GLY A 75 10.64 10.90 -1.29
C GLY A 75 9.21 10.54 -0.87
N PRO A 76 8.21 11.31 -1.31
CA PRO A 76 6.80 11.04 -1.06
C PRO A 76 6.22 9.95 -1.96
N THR A 77 6.98 9.41 -2.90
CA THR A 77 6.54 8.41 -3.88
C THR A 77 5.96 7.18 -3.20
N ARG A 78 4.75 6.80 -3.59
CA ARG A 78 4.05 5.61 -3.12
C ARG A 78 4.11 4.52 -4.17
N VAL A 79 4.02 3.26 -3.77
CA VAL A 79 4.06 2.12 -4.68
C VAL A 79 2.77 1.33 -4.55
N VAL A 80 2.13 1.09 -5.69
CA VAL A 80 0.99 0.17 -5.85
C VAL A 80 1.49 -1.05 -6.59
N MET A 81 1.42 -2.21 -5.96
CA MET A 81 1.75 -3.47 -6.64
C MET A 81 0.61 -3.87 -7.57
N LEU A 82 0.95 -4.29 -8.78
CA LEU A 82 0.02 -4.81 -9.77
C LEU A 82 0.49 -6.21 -10.19
N THR A 83 -0.28 -7.24 -9.90
CA THR A 83 0.17 -8.63 -10.04
C THR A 83 -0.89 -9.57 -10.58
N THR A 84 -0.49 -10.77 -11.00
CA THR A 84 -1.40 -11.86 -11.35
C THR A 84 -1.85 -12.65 -10.11
N PHE A 85 -2.89 -13.49 -10.25
CA PHE A 85 -3.44 -14.29 -9.14
C PHE A 85 -2.47 -15.28 -8.50
N ASP A 86 -1.42 -15.70 -9.22
CA ASP A 86 -0.49 -16.77 -8.78
C ASP A 86 0.62 -16.26 -7.83
N ASP A 87 0.64 -14.97 -7.52
CA ASP A 87 1.71 -14.34 -6.74
C ASP A 87 1.32 -14.13 -5.25
N ASP A 88 0.45 -14.97 -4.71
CA ASP A 88 -0.12 -14.85 -3.35
C ASP A 88 0.94 -14.80 -2.24
N GLU A 89 2.02 -15.57 -2.39
CA GLU A 89 3.13 -15.63 -1.42
C GLU A 89 3.90 -14.30 -1.29
N TYR A 90 3.74 -13.39 -2.25
CA TYR A 90 4.46 -12.11 -2.29
C TYR A 90 3.73 -10.94 -1.64
N VAL A 91 2.44 -11.08 -1.35
CA VAL A 91 1.61 -9.98 -0.79
C VAL A 91 2.22 -9.39 0.47
N TYR A 92 2.54 -10.24 1.45
CA TYR A 92 3.14 -9.78 2.70
C TYR A 92 4.53 -9.18 2.50
N GLY A 93 5.34 -9.79 1.63
CA GLY A 93 6.67 -9.30 1.27
C GLY A 93 6.61 -7.89 0.68
N ALA A 94 5.67 -7.66 -0.24
CA ALA A 94 5.45 -6.37 -0.88
C ALA A 94 4.99 -5.29 0.12
N LEU A 95 4.03 -5.63 0.98
CA LEU A 95 3.55 -4.70 2.00
C LEU A 95 4.64 -4.38 3.04
N ARG A 96 5.45 -5.37 3.45
CA ARG A 96 6.64 -5.13 4.31
C ARG A 96 7.72 -4.30 3.62
N ALA A 97 7.82 -4.38 2.30
CA ALA A 97 8.72 -3.53 1.52
C ALA A 97 8.25 -2.08 1.46
N GLY A 98 7.01 -1.78 1.88
CA GLY A 98 6.45 -0.45 1.94
C GLY A 98 5.43 -0.14 0.85
N ALA A 99 4.89 -1.16 0.15
CA ALA A 99 3.81 -0.95 -0.79
C ALA A 99 2.58 -0.33 -0.10
N SER A 100 2.02 0.70 -0.72
CA SER A 100 0.84 1.44 -0.26
C SER A 100 -0.46 0.86 -0.80
N GLY A 101 -0.39 -0.04 -1.78
CA GLY A 101 -1.53 -0.72 -2.38
C GLY A 101 -1.13 -2.02 -3.05
N PHE A 102 -2.14 -2.88 -3.26
CA PHE A 102 -1.97 -4.15 -3.94
C PHE A 102 -3.21 -4.46 -4.77
N LEU A 103 -3.04 -4.62 -6.08
CA LEU A 103 -4.06 -4.81 -7.09
C LEU A 103 -3.77 -6.05 -7.94
N LEU A 104 -4.80 -6.56 -8.57
CA LEU A 104 -4.70 -7.69 -9.50
C LEU A 104 -4.76 -7.19 -10.96
N LYS A 105 -3.98 -7.79 -11.84
CA LYS A 105 -3.91 -7.44 -13.28
C LYS A 105 -5.21 -7.75 -14.06
N ASP A 106 -6.10 -8.56 -13.49
CA ASP A 106 -7.41 -8.89 -14.07
C ASP A 106 -8.53 -7.94 -13.66
N MET A 107 -8.24 -6.94 -12.82
CA MET A 107 -9.20 -5.88 -12.48
C MET A 107 -9.48 -5.00 -13.70
N ALA A 108 -10.64 -4.35 -13.71
CA ALA A 108 -10.93 -3.32 -14.72
C ALA A 108 -9.90 -2.19 -14.64
N LEU A 109 -9.48 -1.67 -15.81
CA LEU A 109 -8.45 -0.62 -15.86
C LEU A 109 -8.89 0.64 -15.12
N GLU A 110 -10.18 0.95 -15.11
CA GLU A 110 -10.78 2.06 -14.38
C GLU A 110 -10.59 1.90 -12.86
N ASP A 111 -10.72 0.69 -12.33
CA ASP A 111 -10.51 0.39 -10.92
C ASP A 111 -9.04 0.60 -10.53
N ILE A 112 -8.10 0.31 -11.45
CA ILE A 112 -6.67 0.59 -11.25
C ILE A 112 -6.42 2.10 -11.15
N LEU A 113 -7.09 2.92 -12.00
CA LEU A 113 -6.99 4.38 -11.92
C LEU A 113 -7.57 4.92 -10.61
N ASP A 114 -8.69 4.40 -10.15
CA ASP A 114 -9.26 4.78 -8.86
C ASP A 114 -8.33 4.43 -7.70
N ALA A 115 -7.68 3.27 -7.76
CA ALA A 115 -6.66 2.90 -6.80
C ALA A 115 -5.46 3.87 -6.79
N VAL A 116 -5.00 4.29 -7.96
CA VAL A 116 -3.93 5.30 -8.09
C VAL A 116 -4.36 6.62 -7.43
N ARG A 117 -5.61 7.08 -7.63
CA ARG A 117 -6.14 8.29 -6.99
C ARG A 117 -6.16 8.19 -5.47
N VAL A 118 -6.65 7.07 -4.94
CA VAL A 118 -6.72 6.79 -3.49
C VAL A 118 -5.31 6.80 -2.89
N VAL A 119 -4.37 6.09 -3.52
CA VAL A 119 -2.99 6.00 -3.03
C VAL A 119 -2.28 7.34 -3.14
N ALA A 120 -2.46 8.10 -4.22
CA ALA A 120 -1.90 9.44 -4.35
C ALA A 120 -2.40 10.39 -3.26
N GLY A 121 -3.67 10.23 -2.81
CA GLY A 121 -4.26 10.96 -1.70
C GLY A 121 -3.69 10.63 -0.31
N GLY A 122 -2.87 9.58 -0.20
CA GLY A 122 -2.26 9.15 1.07
C GLY A 122 -3.01 8.03 1.79
N ASP A 123 -4.11 7.58 1.25
CA ASP A 123 -4.81 6.41 1.74
C ASP A 123 -4.18 5.14 1.15
N GLY A 124 -4.04 4.09 1.96
CA GLY A 124 -3.63 2.78 1.46
C GLY A 124 -4.83 2.01 0.90
N LEU A 125 -4.64 1.33 -0.21
CA LEU A 125 -5.69 0.50 -0.81
C LEU A 125 -5.22 -0.94 -0.96
N ILE A 126 -5.95 -1.85 -0.32
CA ILE A 126 -5.77 -3.29 -0.50
C ILE A 126 -7.11 -3.86 -0.99
N ALA A 127 -7.10 -4.52 -2.15
CA ALA A 127 -8.29 -5.20 -2.65
C ALA A 127 -8.82 -6.21 -1.62
N PRO A 128 -10.15 -6.41 -1.49
CA PRO A 128 -10.73 -7.32 -0.49
C PRO A 128 -10.20 -8.76 -0.55
N SER A 129 -9.91 -9.27 -1.76
CA SER A 129 -9.28 -10.57 -1.99
C SER A 129 -7.88 -10.63 -1.37
N VAL A 130 -7.08 -9.59 -1.55
CA VAL A 130 -5.72 -9.46 -1.00
C VAL A 130 -5.75 -9.31 0.52
N THR A 131 -6.71 -8.56 1.07
CA THR A 131 -6.90 -8.45 2.53
C THR A 131 -7.15 -9.82 3.16
N ARG A 132 -7.98 -10.66 2.56
CA ARG A 132 -8.24 -12.02 3.05
C ARG A 132 -6.98 -12.86 3.09
N ARG A 133 -6.17 -12.83 2.03
CA ARG A 133 -4.89 -13.54 1.92
C ARG A 133 -3.86 -13.05 2.95
N LEU A 134 -3.79 -11.76 3.16
CA LEU A 134 -2.95 -11.19 4.20
C LEU A 134 -3.30 -11.75 5.57
N ILE A 135 -4.60 -11.86 5.87
CA ILE A 135 -5.11 -12.45 7.11
C ILE A 135 -4.71 -13.93 7.22
N GLU A 136 -4.83 -14.71 6.15
CA GLU A 136 -4.47 -16.13 6.10
C GLU A 136 -2.96 -16.34 6.33
N GLU A 137 -2.12 -15.52 5.73
CA GLU A 137 -0.67 -15.58 5.92
C GLU A 137 -0.26 -15.22 7.35
N PHE A 138 -0.90 -14.24 7.97
CA PHE A 138 -0.70 -13.95 9.40
C PHE A 138 -1.17 -15.10 10.30
N ALA A 139 -2.27 -15.80 9.92
CA ALA A 139 -2.80 -16.92 10.69
C ALA A 139 -1.84 -18.14 10.72
N GLY A 140 -1.05 -18.32 9.67
CA GLY A 140 -0.10 -19.44 9.56
C GLY A 140 1.25 -19.21 10.27
N ARG A 141 1.51 -18.02 10.79
CA ARG A 141 2.78 -17.72 11.46
C ARG A 141 2.75 -18.05 12.94
N PRO A 142 3.88 -18.58 13.51
CA PRO A 142 4.01 -18.65 14.96
C PRO A 142 3.81 -17.27 15.57
N GLU A 143 3.18 -17.22 16.76
CA GLU A 143 2.96 -15.95 17.47
C GLU A 143 4.21 -15.06 17.42
N PRO A 144 4.10 -13.81 16.97
CA PRO A 144 5.23 -12.90 17.02
C PRO A 144 5.65 -12.72 18.49
N PRO A 145 6.94 -12.60 18.79
CA PRO A 145 7.40 -12.29 20.14
C PRO A 145 6.71 -11.01 20.60
N PRO A 146 6.38 -10.87 21.90
CA PRO A 146 5.57 -9.77 22.42
C PRO A 146 6.16 -8.42 21.97
N ALA A 147 5.52 -7.80 21.02
CA ALA A 147 5.97 -6.57 20.36
C ALA A 147 5.64 -5.32 21.19
N ALA A 148 5.72 -5.42 22.51
CA ALA A 148 5.50 -4.29 23.42
C ALA A 148 6.39 -3.08 23.08
N ARG A 149 7.55 -3.28 22.47
CA ARG A 149 8.47 -2.20 22.13
C ARG A 149 8.09 -1.36 20.90
N ARG A 150 7.27 -1.88 19.97
CA ARG A 150 6.89 -1.14 18.75
C ARG A 150 5.75 -0.16 18.93
N LEU A 151 5.02 -0.24 20.04
CA LEU A 151 3.86 0.60 20.33
C LEU A 151 4.14 1.61 21.45
N GLU A 152 5.41 1.82 21.83
CA GLU A 152 5.79 2.84 22.78
C GLU A 152 5.42 4.24 22.22
N GLY A 153 4.78 5.05 23.05
CA GLY A 153 4.43 6.43 22.70
C GLY A 153 3.03 6.65 22.11
N ILE A 154 2.24 5.60 21.87
CA ILE A 154 0.83 5.74 21.53
C ILE A 154 -0.05 5.68 22.79
N THR A 155 -1.13 6.49 22.78
CA THR A 155 -2.13 6.46 23.86
C THR A 155 -3.09 5.28 23.72
N GLU A 156 -3.87 4.97 24.79
CA GLU A 156 -4.89 3.90 24.72
C GLU A 156 -5.93 4.16 23.62
N ARG A 157 -6.34 5.41 23.40
CA ARG A 157 -7.26 5.76 22.32
C ARG A 157 -6.64 5.58 20.92
N GLU A 158 -5.37 5.91 20.76
CA GLU A 158 -4.64 5.63 19.52
C GLU A 158 -4.47 4.12 19.30
N ARG A 159 -4.23 3.36 20.38
CA ARG A 159 -4.16 1.90 20.33
C ARG A 159 -5.49 1.27 19.90
N GLU A 160 -6.61 1.78 20.40
CA GLU A 160 -7.96 1.34 20.00
C GLU A 160 -8.21 1.62 18.51
N VAL A 161 -7.87 2.82 18.04
CA VAL A 161 -7.95 3.15 16.60
C VAL A 161 -7.06 2.23 15.77
N LEU A 162 -5.80 1.99 16.17
CA LEU A 162 -4.87 1.11 15.47
C LEU A 162 -5.42 -0.32 15.36
N MET A 163 -6.05 -0.82 16.42
CA MET A 163 -6.69 -2.14 16.41
C MET A 163 -7.86 -2.19 15.40
N LEU A 164 -8.69 -1.15 15.33
CA LEU A 164 -9.80 -1.08 14.38
C LEU A 164 -9.30 -0.95 12.94
N VAL A 165 -8.23 -0.17 12.73
CA VAL A 165 -7.53 -0.11 11.44
C VAL A 165 -7.00 -1.49 11.03
N GLY A 166 -6.36 -2.21 11.94
CA GLY A 166 -5.86 -3.58 11.72
C GLY A 166 -6.97 -4.59 11.41
N ARG A 167 -8.19 -4.35 11.89
CA ARG A 167 -9.38 -5.14 11.54
C ARG A 167 -9.99 -4.78 10.18
N GLY A 168 -9.43 -3.80 9.48
CA GLY A 168 -9.88 -3.38 8.15
C GLY A 168 -11.05 -2.39 8.15
N LEU A 169 -11.45 -1.82 9.29
CA LEU A 169 -12.57 -0.86 9.34
C LEU A 169 -12.19 0.44 8.62
N SER A 170 -13.09 1.00 7.84
CA SER A 170 -12.98 2.34 7.26
C SER A 170 -13.03 3.44 8.34
N ASN A 171 -12.66 4.67 7.99
CA ASN A 171 -12.74 5.79 8.94
C ASN A 171 -14.17 6.05 9.42
N THR A 172 -15.18 5.81 8.56
CA THR A 172 -16.60 5.94 8.94
C THR A 172 -16.99 4.88 9.95
N GLU A 173 -16.67 3.61 9.70
CA GLU A 173 -16.94 2.51 10.64
C GLU A 173 -16.21 2.68 11.97
N ILE A 174 -14.97 3.23 11.96
CA ILE A 174 -14.24 3.56 13.20
C ILE A 174 -14.95 4.69 13.96
N ALA A 175 -15.42 5.72 13.25
CA ALA A 175 -16.16 6.83 13.87
C ALA A 175 -17.43 6.31 14.59
N ASP A 176 -18.17 5.45 13.92
CA ASP A 176 -19.38 4.81 14.48
C ASP A 176 -19.04 3.91 15.67
N ALA A 177 -18.05 3.02 15.53
CA ALA A 177 -17.64 2.07 16.57
C ALA A 177 -17.15 2.77 17.86
N MET A 178 -16.47 3.90 17.71
CA MET A 178 -15.92 4.66 18.84
C MET A 178 -16.82 5.81 19.31
N SER A 179 -17.95 6.05 18.64
CA SER A 179 -18.87 7.19 18.90
C SER A 179 -18.13 8.54 18.84
N ILE A 180 -17.29 8.75 17.81
CA ILE A 180 -16.55 9.98 17.56
C ILE A 180 -16.80 10.48 16.13
N THR A 181 -16.33 11.69 15.82
CA THR A 181 -16.51 12.25 14.47
C THR A 181 -15.44 11.78 13.49
N MET A 182 -15.78 11.73 12.20
CA MET A 182 -14.83 11.43 11.11
C MET A 182 -13.54 12.29 11.16
N PRO A 183 -13.60 13.64 11.37
CA PRO A 183 -12.38 14.44 11.53
C PRO A 183 -11.52 14.00 12.72
N THR A 184 -12.13 13.53 13.80
CA THR A 184 -11.41 13.00 14.98
C THR A 184 -10.66 11.71 14.62
N VAL A 185 -11.31 10.79 13.88
CA VAL A 185 -10.64 9.56 13.39
C VAL A 185 -9.45 9.92 12.51
N LYS A 186 -9.62 10.82 11.53
CA LYS A 186 -8.52 11.29 10.66
C LYS A 186 -7.35 11.84 11.48
N THR A 187 -7.65 12.58 12.55
CA THR A 187 -6.62 13.11 13.46
C THR A 187 -5.86 11.97 14.18
N TYR A 188 -6.55 10.96 14.69
CA TYR A 188 -5.90 9.80 15.33
C TYR A 188 -5.05 9.01 14.33
N VAL A 189 -5.57 8.74 13.12
CA VAL A 189 -4.81 8.07 12.06
C VAL A 189 -3.56 8.85 11.70
N GLY A 190 -3.65 10.16 11.48
CA GLY A 190 -2.49 11.01 11.20
C GLY A 190 -1.44 11.00 12.31
N ARG A 191 -1.87 11.01 13.59
CA ARG A 191 -0.95 10.88 14.74
C ARG A 191 -0.28 9.50 14.80
N LEU A 192 -1.03 8.43 14.51
CA LEU A 192 -0.48 7.08 14.44
C LEU A 192 0.55 6.94 13.34
N LEU A 193 0.29 7.46 12.14
CA LEU A 193 1.26 7.50 11.05
C LEU A 193 2.56 8.17 11.49
N ALA A 194 2.47 9.34 12.10
CA ALA A 194 3.63 10.08 12.56
C ALA A 194 4.40 9.37 13.69
N LYS A 195 3.69 8.86 14.72
CA LYS A 195 4.31 8.22 15.89
C LYS A 195 4.95 6.87 15.59
N LEU A 196 4.34 6.10 14.69
CA LEU A 196 4.81 4.75 14.33
C LEU A 196 5.73 4.76 13.11
N GLY A 197 5.97 5.94 12.50
CA GLY A 197 6.76 6.07 11.28
C GLY A 197 6.15 5.35 10.09
N ALA A 198 4.81 5.20 10.08
CA ALA A 198 4.06 4.56 9.01
C ALA A 198 3.78 5.58 7.90
N ARG A 199 3.95 5.16 6.64
CA ARG A 199 3.77 6.04 5.47
C ARG A 199 2.30 6.22 5.09
N ASP A 200 1.50 5.19 5.36
CA ASP A 200 0.08 5.11 4.99
C ASP A 200 -0.67 4.13 5.90
N ARG A 201 -1.98 4.02 5.65
CA ARG A 201 -2.87 3.14 6.41
C ARG A 201 -2.50 1.67 6.30
N VAL A 202 -1.96 1.21 5.17
CA VAL A 202 -1.55 -0.18 4.96
C VAL A 202 -0.44 -0.56 5.95
N GLN A 203 0.52 0.34 6.13
CA GLN A 203 1.60 0.14 7.11
C GLN A 203 1.08 0.08 8.55
N LEU A 204 0.02 0.83 8.88
CA LEU A 204 -0.65 0.70 10.20
C LEU A 204 -1.30 -0.68 10.39
N VAL A 205 -1.91 -1.24 9.34
CA VAL A 205 -2.46 -2.62 9.38
C VAL A 205 -1.34 -3.61 9.69
N ILE A 206 -0.21 -3.55 8.96
CA ILE A 206 0.93 -4.45 9.19
C ILE A 206 1.46 -4.32 10.62
N ILE A 207 1.65 -3.08 11.09
CA ILE A 207 2.11 -2.83 12.47
C ILE A 207 1.15 -3.42 13.49
N ALA A 208 -0.18 -3.29 13.29
CA ALA A 208 -1.18 -3.85 14.19
C ALA A 208 -1.09 -5.38 14.28
N TYR A 209 -0.89 -6.07 13.16
CA TYR A 209 -0.68 -7.52 13.12
C TYR A 209 0.67 -7.94 13.72
N GLU A 210 1.76 -7.29 13.33
CA GLU A 210 3.10 -7.58 13.86
C GLU A 210 3.21 -7.31 15.38
N ALA A 211 2.41 -6.36 15.90
CA ALA A 211 2.31 -6.07 17.32
C ALA A 211 1.36 -7.01 18.08
N GLY A 212 0.71 -7.95 17.40
CA GLY A 212 -0.25 -8.85 18.02
C GLY A 212 -1.53 -8.17 18.54
N LEU A 213 -1.82 -6.93 18.10
CA LEU A 213 -3.07 -6.23 18.46
C LEU A 213 -4.29 -6.84 17.79
N VAL A 214 -4.08 -7.45 16.64
CA VAL A 214 -5.11 -8.12 15.85
C VAL A 214 -4.63 -9.51 15.53
N THR A 215 -5.48 -10.49 15.78
CA THR A 215 -5.26 -11.87 15.35
C THR A 215 -6.28 -12.21 14.25
N PRO A 216 -5.90 -12.99 13.25
CA PRO A 216 -6.84 -13.46 12.24
C PRO A 216 -8.01 -14.20 12.91
N ARG A 217 -9.24 -13.87 12.55
CA ARG A 217 -10.39 -14.69 12.94
C ARG A 217 -10.33 -16.01 12.19
N ARG A 218 -10.26 -17.11 12.93
CA ARG A 218 -10.42 -18.47 12.37
C ARG A 218 -11.86 -18.64 11.86
#